data_cb9b5725073728fee52ae066be84f09c
#
_entry.id   cb9b5725073728fee52ae066be84f09c
#
_cell.length_a   1.000
_cell.length_b   1.000
_cell.length_c   1.000
_cell.angle_alpha   90.00
_cell.angle_beta   90.00
_cell.angle_gamma   90.00
#
_symmetry.space_group_name_H-M   'P 1'
#
loop_
_entity.id
_entity.type
_entity.pdbx_description
1 polymer ?
#
loop_
_entity_poly.entity_id
_entity_poly.type
_entity_poly.pdbx_seq_one_letter_code
_entity_poly.pdbx_strand_id
1 'polypeptide(L)'
;MLGENIGCARRAAGLTQEELAKRLFITRQAVSRWETGETTPGIDMTKLIARELDVPVTELLEMPEHYCQSCGMMFTAPGQHGHEADGAETEDFCRWCYDDGAYTYETTMEDMIEDCAPRMAEAMGWTVDESASLLGAVLPTLKRWREDA
;
A
#
# COMPACT_ATOMS: atom_id res chain seq x y z
N MET A 1 -2.25 10.22 -9.46
CA MET A 1 -2.57 8.96 -10.17
C MET A 1 -1.32 8.10 -10.31
N LEU A 2 -1.48 6.80 -10.32
CA LEU A 2 -0.35 5.85 -10.35
C LEU A 2 0.65 6.13 -11.48
N GLY A 3 0.15 6.36 -12.69
CA GLY A 3 1.03 6.63 -13.83
C GLY A 3 1.87 7.89 -13.67
N GLU A 4 1.29 8.94 -13.16
CA GLU A 4 2.01 10.20 -12.87
C GLU A 4 3.07 9.98 -11.79
N ASN A 5 2.75 9.21 -10.76
CA ASN A 5 3.68 8.88 -9.69
C ASN A 5 4.86 8.06 -10.19
N ILE A 6 4.60 7.08 -11.08
CA ILE A 6 5.66 6.31 -11.74
C ILE A 6 6.58 7.25 -12.52
N GLY A 7 6.02 8.15 -13.32
CA GLY A 7 6.80 9.13 -14.10
C GLY A 7 7.63 10.05 -13.22
N CYS A 8 7.04 10.56 -12.13
CA CYS A 8 7.75 11.41 -11.18
C CYS A 8 8.90 10.67 -10.49
N ALA A 9 8.66 9.47 -9.99
CA ALA A 9 9.68 8.66 -9.34
C ALA A 9 10.80 8.26 -10.30
N ARG A 10 10.44 7.91 -11.54
CA ARG A 10 11.43 7.60 -12.60
C ARG A 10 12.35 8.79 -12.89
N ARG A 11 11.78 9.97 -13.08
CA ARG A 11 12.56 11.19 -13.34
C ARG A 11 13.43 11.57 -12.14
N ALA A 12 12.91 11.42 -10.93
CA ALA A 12 13.68 11.66 -9.72
C ALA A 12 14.87 10.69 -9.59
N ALA A 13 14.73 9.47 -10.10
CA ALA A 13 15.82 8.49 -10.15
C ALA A 13 16.80 8.72 -11.30
N GLY A 14 16.55 9.71 -12.18
CA GLY A 14 17.41 10.02 -13.32
C GLY A 14 17.31 9.04 -14.48
N LEU A 15 16.20 8.27 -14.57
CA LEU A 15 16.02 7.25 -15.60
C LEU A 15 15.11 7.73 -16.73
N THR A 16 15.44 7.32 -17.97
CA THR A 16 14.52 7.45 -19.10
C THR A 16 13.48 6.33 -19.06
N GLN A 17 12.40 6.49 -19.84
CA GLN A 17 11.41 5.42 -19.98
C GLN A 17 12.03 4.13 -20.52
N GLU A 18 12.97 4.24 -21.45
CA GLU A 18 13.67 3.08 -22.00
C GLU A 18 14.55 2.39 -20.97
N GLU A 19 15.26 3.16 -20.14
CA GLU A 19 16.09 2.60 -19.06
C GLU A 19 15.27 1.86 -18.03
N LEU A 20 14.14 2.43 -17.61
CA LEU A 20 13.23 1.74 -16.68
C LEU A 20 12.65 0.46 -17.33
N ALA A 21 12.24 0.54 -18.60
CA ALA A 21 11.71 -0.62 -19.33
C ALA A 21 12.75 -1.75 -19.39
N LYS A 22 14.01 -1.44 -19.65
CA LYS A 22 15.09 -2.45 -19.66
C LYS A 22 15.26 -3.12 -18.29
N ARG A 23 15.21 -2.36 -17.22
CA ARG A 23 15.33 -2.91 -15.85
C ARG A 23 14.17 -3.84 -15.50
N LEU A 24 12.99 -3.58 -16.05
CA LEU A 24 11.80 -4.38 -15.81
C LEU A 24 11.59 -5.50 -16.84
N PHE A 25 12.45 -5.60 -17.85
CA PHE A 25 12.35 -6.56 -18.97
C PHE A 25 11.03 -6.42 -19.74
N ILE A 26 10.62 -5.18 -19.99
CA ILE A 26 9.40 -4.83 -20.72
C ILE A 26 9.71 -3.81 -21.82
N THR A 27 8.70 -3.41 -22.58
CA THR A 27 8.87 -2.43 -23.67
C THR A 27 8.76 -1.00 -23.13
N ARG A 28 9.41 -0.06 -23.81
CA ARG A 28 9.29 1.38 -23.52
C ARG A 28 7.81 1.83 -23.67
N GLN A 29 7.10 1.27 -24.67
CA GLN A 29 5.70 1.59 -24.89
C GLN A 29 4.83 1.26 -23.67
N ALA A 30 5.11 0.16 -22.98
CA ALA A 30 4.39 -0.20 -21.74
C ALA A 30 4.58 0.88 -20.67
N VAL A 31 5.81 1.34 -20.45
CA VAL A 31 6.09 2.42 -19.49
C VAL A 31 5.38 3.71 -19.90
N SER A 32 5.44 4.07 -21.17
CA SER A 32 4.78 5.27 -21.69
C SER A 32 3.27 5.23 -21.49
N ARG A 33 2.63 4.09 -21.76
CA ARG A 33 1.18 3.92 -21.55
C ARG A 33 0.78 4.01 -20.10
N TRP A 34 1.59 3.51 -19.19
CA TRP A 34 1.34 3.67 -17.75
C TRP A 34 1.40 5.13 -17.34
N GLU A 35 2.44 5.84 -17.77
CA GLU A 35 2.63 7.25 -17.40
C GLU A 35 1.55 8.16 -17.98
N THR A 36 0.98 7.83 -19.12
CA THR A 36 -0.11 8.59 -19.73
C THR A 36 -1.50 8.18 -19.21
N GLY A 37 -1.59 7.10 -18.43
CA GLY A 37 -2.86 6.58 -17.94
C GLY A 37 -3.64 5.74 -18.95
N GLU A 38 -3.07 5.45 -20.11
CA GLU A 38 -3.70 4.61 -21.13
C GLU A 38 -3.91 3.18 -20.64
N THR A 39 -2.92 2.65 -19.90
CA THR A 39 -3.00 1.36 -19.21
C THR A 39 -2.46 1.51 -17.79
N THR A 40 -2.72 0.52 -16.94
CA THR A 40 -2.28 0.51 -15.55
C THR A 40 -1.53 -0.78 -15.27
N PRO A 41 -0.33 -0.72 -14.65
CA PRO A 41 0.37 -1.94 -14.27
C PRO A 41 -0.39 -2.66 -13.15
N GLY A 42 -0.32 -4.00 -13.15
CA GLY A 42 -0.85 -4.79 -12.05
C GLY A 42 -0.04 -4.59 -10.77
N ILE A 43 -0.56 -5.10 -9.65
CA ILE A 43 0.06 -4.91 -8.33
C ILE A 43 1.49 -5.50 -8.27
N ASP A 44 1.72 -6.66 -8.84
CA ASP A 44 3.05 -7.28 -8.83
C ASP A 44 4.06 -6.45 -9.64
N MET A 45 3.66 -5.92 -10.79
CA MET A 45 4.50 -5.03 -11.58
C MET A 45 4.75 -3.71 -10.84
N THR A 46 3.75 -3.16 -10.16
CA THR A 46 3.88 -1.94 -9.36
C THR A 46 4.92 -2.13 -8.25
N LYS A 47 4.94 -3.30 -7.60
CA LYS A 47 5.95 -3.65 -6.59
C LYS A 47 7.35 -3.71 -7.20
N LEU A 48 7.50 -4.26 -8.39
CA LEU A 48 8.78 -4.30 -9.10
C LEU A 48 9.25 -2.89 -9.48
N ILE A 49 8.35 -2.05 -9.96
CA ILE A 49 8.66 -0.64 -10.28
C ILE A 49 9.15 0.08 -9.03
N ALA A 50 8.46 -0.06 -7.90
CA ALA A 50 8.85 0.55 -6.64
C ALA A 50 10.26 0.12 -6.21
N ARG A 51 10.57 -1.17 -6.34
CA ARG A 51 11.89 -1.70 -6.02
C ARG A 51 12.97 -1.14 -6.93
N GLU A 52 12.74 -1.09 -8.24
CA GLU A 52 13.72 -0.57 -9.20
C GLU A 52 13.96 0.94 -9.04
N LEU A 53 12.95 1.67 -8.60
CA LEU A 53 13.05 3.12 -8.35
C LEU A 53 13.46 3.46 -6.92
N ASP A 54 13.64 2.46 -6.07
CA ASP A 54 13.98 2.60 -4.65
C ASP A 54 13.02 3.53 -3.89
N VAL A 55 11.73 3.33 -4.12
CA VAL A 55 10.66 4.04 -3.40
C VAL A 55 9.69 3.04 -2.78
N PRO A 56 9.02 3.40 -1.68
CA PRO A 56 7.98 2.54 -1.13
C PRO A 56 6.81 2.38 -2.12
N VAL A 57 6.23 1.20 -2.20
CA VAL A 57 5.06 0.96 -3.07
C VAL A 57 3.89 1.87 -2.70
N THR A 58 3.77 2.22 -1.42
CA THR A 58 2.74 3.14 -0.91
C THR A 58 2.86 4.55 -1.51
N GLU A 59 4.07 4.98 -1.85
CA GLU A 59 4.29 6.27 -2.51
C GLU A 59 3.75 6.27 -3.94
N LEU A 60 3.92 5.18 -4.68
CA LEU A 60 3.37 5.05 -6.02
C LEU A 60 1.84 4.98 -6.03
N LEU A 61 1.25 4.33 -5.04
CA LEU A 61 -0.18 4.07 -4.96
C LEU A 61 -1.00 5.22 -4.36
N GLU A 62 -0.35 6.31 -3.99
CA GLU A 62 -1.03 7.46 -3.35
C GLU A 62 -1.84 7.03 -2.12
N MET A 63 -1.25 6.20 -1.26
CA MET A 63 -1.89 5.84 0.00
C MET A 63 -2.18 7.11 0.80
N PRO A 64 -3.35 7.25 1.41
CA PRO A 64 -3.65 8.43 2.21
C PRO A 64 -2.63 8.59 3.34
N GLU A 65 -2.45 9.82 3.79
CA GLU A 65 -1.50 10.14 4.86
C GLU A 65 -1.81 9.34 6.13
N HIS A 66 -3.08 9.11 6.39
CA HIS A 66 -3.54 8.35 7.56
C HIS A 66 -4.26 7.08 7.14
N TYR A 67 -3.74 5.96 7.56
CA TYR A 67 -4.33 4.65 7.39
C TYR A 67 -3.92 3.76 8.57
N CYS A 68 -4.68 2.68 8.81
CA CYS A 68 -4.45 1.85 9.98
C CYS A 68 -3.05 1.21 9.96
N GLN A 69 -2.26 1.44 10.99
CA GLN A 69 -0.90 0.94 11.15
C GLN A 69 -0.86 -0.53 11.62
N SER A 70 -1.97 -1.22 11.55
CA SER A 70 -2.10 -2.66 11.83
C SER A 70 -2.57 -3.43 10.60
N CYS A 71 -3.74 -3.08 10.04
CA CYS A 71 -4.34 -3.80 8.91
C CYS A 71 -4.23 -3.07 7.57
N GLY A 72 -3.75 -1.82 7.55
CA GLY A 72 -3.63 -1.04 6.33
C GLY A 72 -4.95 -0.44 5.82
N MET A 73 -6.04 -0.54 6.57
CA MET A 73 -7.33 0.02 6.17
C MET A 73 -7.25 1.55 6.03
N MET A 74 -7.75 2.08 4.92
CA MET A 74 -7.87 3.52 4.73
C MET A 74 -9.09 4.04 5.50
N PHE A 75 -8.93 5.20 6.15
CA PHE A 75 -10.05 5.85 6.85
C PHE A 75 -10.90 6.61 5.84
N THR A 76 -12.12 6.15 5.63
CA THR A 76 -13.05 6.71 4.64
C THR A 76 -14.29 7.35 5.24
N ALA A 77 -14.53 7.14 6.54
CA ALA A 77 -15.72 7.63 7.23
C ALA A 77 -15.42 7.93 8.71
N PRO A 78 -16.19 8.83 9.34
CA PRO A 78 -16.10 9.07 10.79
C PRO A 78 -16.40 7.79 11.59
N GLY A 79 -15.77 7.68 12.76
CA GLY A 79 -16.00 6.55 13.67
C GLY A 79 -15.20 5.30 13.37
N GLN A 80 -14.27 5.36 12.42
CA GLN A 80 -13.38 4.24 12.09
C GLN A 80 -12.11 4.21 12.92
N HIS A 81 -11.77 5.31 13.59
CA HIS A 81 -10.56 5.39 14.43
C HIS A 81 -10.74 4.67 15.75
N GLY A 82 -9.67 4.04 16.22
CA GLY A 82 -9.58 3.51 17.58
C GLY A 82 -9.34 4.63 18.60
N HIS A 83 -9.24 4.25 19.87
CA HIS A 83 -9.07 5.21 20.96
C HIS A 83 -7.91 4.82 21.86
N GLU A 84 -7.24 5.83 22.37
CA GLU A 84 -6.26 5.67 23.44
C GLU A 84 -6.96 5.38 24.79
N ALA A 85 -6.19 5.02 25.80
CA ALA A 85 -6.72 4.71 27.14
C ALA A 85 -7.47 5.90 27.79
N ASP A 86 -7.14 7.13 27.39
CA ASP A 86 -7.81 8.34 27.87
C ASP A 86 -9.07 8.72 27.08
N GLY A 87 -9.44 7.91 26.08
CA GLY A 87 -10.60 8.14 25.23
C GLY A 87 -10.35 9.01 24.01
N ALA A 88 -9.13 9.53 23.82
CA ALA A 88 -8.78 10.29 22.63
C ALA A 88 -8.69 9.39 21.40
N GLU A 89 -9.19 9.85 20.25
CA GLU A 89 -9.05 9.11 18.99
C GLU A 89 -7.58 9.03 18.56
N THR A 90 -7.14 7.86 18.11
CA THR A 90 -5.82 7.69 17.51
C THR A 90 -5.90 7.82 15.99
N GLU A 91 -4.92 8.49 15.39
CA GLU A 91 -4.81 8.57 13.93
C GLU A 91 -4.11 7.34 13.34
N ASP A 92 -3.50 6.52 14.18
CA ASP A 92 -2.65 5.41 13.76
C ASP A 92 -3.40 4.11 13.51
N PHE A 93 -4.52 3.87 14.20
CA PHE A 93 -5.19 2.56 14.18
C PHE A 93 -6.69 2.68 14.01
N CYS A 94 -7.28 1.71 13.31
CA CYS A 94 -8.73 1.60 13.24
C CYS A 94 -9.29 0.96 14.53
N ARG A 95 -10.57 1.23 14.79
CA ARG A 95 -11.25 0.74 16.00
C ARG A 95 -11.31 -0.79 16.12
N TRP A 96 -11.21 -1.49 15.00
CA TRP A 96 -11.23 -2.95 14.98
C TRP A 96 -9.89 -3.57 15.36
N CYS A 97 -8.79 -2.85 15.15
CA CYS A 97 -7.45 -3.30 15.49
C CYS A 97 -6.97 -2.80 16.86
N TYR A 98 -7.43 -1.61 17.27
CA TYR A 98 -6.90 -0.93 18.45
C TYR A 98 -8.00 -0.13 19.13
N ASP A 99 -8.15 -0.30 20.43
CA ASP A 99 -9.08 0.50 21.23
C ASP A 99 -8.66 0.45 22.71
N ASP A 100 -9.05 1.46 23.46
CA ASP A 100 -8.72 1.58 24.89
C ASP A 100 -7.21 1.42 25.19
N GLY A 101 -6.38 1.96 24.29
CA GLY A 101 -4.93 1.99 24.46
C GLY A 101 -4.20 0.68 24.16
N ALA A 102 -4.87 -0.28 23.54
CA ALA A 102 -4.29 -1.60 23.24
C ALA A 102 -4.85 -2.22 21.96
N TYR A 103 -4.10 -3.14 21.38
CA TYR A 103 -4.62 -3.96 20.30
C TYR A 103 -5.79 -4.81 20.77
N THR A 104 -6.86 -4.85 19.99
CA THR A 104 -8.11 -5.54 20.36
C THR A 104 -7.98 -7.06 20.33
N TYR A 105 -6.99 -7.58 19.60
CA TYR A 105 -6.73 -9.01 19.50
C TYR A 105 -5.28 -9.27 19.09
N GLU A 106 -4.79 -10.44 19.40
CA GLU A 106 -3.49 -10.92 18.96
C GLU A 106 -3.64 -11.72 17.66
N THR A 107 -2.72 -11.53 16.73
CA THR A 107 -2.73 -12.20 15.43
C THR A 107 -1.33 -12.19 14.84
N THR A 108 -1.11 -13.00 13.82
CA THR A 108 0.10 -12.94 13.01
C THR A 108 -0.12 -12.04 11.79
N MET A 109 0.96 -11.62 11.15
CA MET A 109 0.86 -10.85 9.92
C MET A 109 0.17 -11.66 8.81
N GLU A 110 0.48 -12.95 8.71
CA GLU A 110 -0.13 -13.85 7.73
C GLU A 110 -1.65 -13.95 7.93
N ASP A 111 -2.09 -14.18 9.16
CA ASP A 111 -3.53 -14.26 9.48
C ASP A 111 -4.22 -12.92 9.20
N MET A 112 -3.55 -11.81 9.50
CA MET A 112 -4.07 -10.46 9.18
C MET A 112 -4.27 -10.28 7.68
N ILE A 113 -3.31 -10.71 6.86
CA ILE A 113 -3.42 -10.65 5.41
C ILE A 113 -4.58 -11.50 4.90
N GLU A 114 -4.70 -12.74 5.38
CA GLU A 114 -5.78 -13.65 4.99
C GLU A 114 -7.17 -13.08 5.34
N ASP A 115 -7.28 -12.42 6.48
CA ASP A 115 -8.55 -11.83 6.93
C ASP A 115 -8.88 -10.54 6.18
N CYS A 116 -7.89 -9.72 5.88
CA CYS A 116 -8.12 -8.40 5.27
C CYS A 116 -8.15 -8.42 3.74
N ALA A 117 -7.46 -9.35 3.08
CA ALA A 117 -7.39 -9.39 1.62
C ALA A 117 -8.77 -9.48 0.94
N PRO A 118 -9.72 -10.33 1.38
CA PRO A 118 -11.05 -10.37 0.76
C PRO A 118 -11.82 -9.05 0.87
N ARG A 119 -11.70 -8.36 2.00
CA ARG A 119 -12.37 -7.07 2.22
C ARG A 119 -11.77 -5.98 1.34
N MET A 120 -10.45 -5.95 1.21
CA MET A 120 -9.77 -5.03 0.31
C MET A 120 -10.13 -5.31 -1.15
N ALA A 121 -10.18 -6.58 -1.54
CA ALA A 121 -10.55 -6.98 -2.89
C ALA A 121 -11.95 -6.46 -3.25
N GLU A 122 -12.92 -6.63 -2.35
CA GLU A 122 -14.28 -6.13 -2.54
C GLU A 122 -14.31 -4.60 -2.65
N ALA A 123 -13.61 -3.91 -1.75
CA ALA A 123 -13.59 -2.44 -1.73
C ALA A 123 -12.90 -1.82 -2.95
N MET A 124 -11.87 -2.46 -3.46
CA MET A 124 -11.05 -1.93 -4.55
C MET A 124 -11.41 -2.48 -5.93
N GLY A 125 -12.26 -3.49 -6.00
CA GLY A 125 -12.58 -4.18 -7.26
C GLY A 125 -11.41 -5.03 -7.77
N TRP A 126 -10.57 -5.52 -6.87
CA TRP A 126 -9.41 -6.36 -7.18
C TRP A 126 -9.68 -7.83 -6.87
N THR A 127 -8.77 -8.69 -7.27
CA THR A 127 -8.78 -10.10 -6.83
C THR A 127 -8.24 -10.19 -5.40
N VAL A 128 -8.56 -11.30 -4.71
CA VAL A 128 -8.00 -11.57 -3.38
C VAL A 128 -6.48 -11.69 -3.44
N ASP A 129 -5.93 -12.31 -4.50
CA ASP A 129 -4.49 -12.47 -4.67
C ASP A 129 -3.77 -11.13 -4.85
N GLU A 130 -4.34 -10.21 -5.63
CA GLU A 130 -3.80 -8.84 -5.77
C GLU A 130 -3.80 -8.11 -4.44
N SER A 131 -4.88 -8.21 -3.70
CA SER A 131 -5.01 -7.58 -2.38
C SER A 131 -4.03 -8.17 -1.38
N ALA A 132 -3.90 -9.49 -1.33
CA ALA A 132 -2.91 -10.17 -0.48
C ALA A 132 -1.47 -9.78 -0.84
N SER A 133 -1.18 -9.65 -2.12
CA SER A 133 0.15 -9.21 -2.60
C SER A 133 0.48 -7.79 -2.14
N LEU A 134 -0.49 -6.87 -2.22
CA LEU A 134 -0.30 -5.51 -1.73
C LEU A 134 -0.11 -5.49 -0.20
N LEU A 135 -0.97 -6.19 0.54
CA LEU A 135 -0.86 -6.26 2.00
C LEU A 135 0.47 -6.84 2.44
N GLY A 136 0.97 -7.87 1.74
CA GLY A 136 2.29 -8.45 2.00
C GLY A 136 3.45 -7.48 1.79
N ALA A 137 3.27 -6.46 0.95
CA ALA A 137 4.26 -5.40 0.76
C ALA A 137 4.10 -4.26 1.78
N VAL A 138 2.87 -3.94 2.17
CA VAL A 138 2.56 -2.78 3.03
C VAL A 138 2.69 -3.11 4.51
N LEU A 139 2.12 -4.23 4.98
CA LEU A 139 2.07 -4.55 6.42
C LEU A 139 3.44 -4.54 7.11
N PRO A 140 4.52 -5.08 6.51
CA PRO A 140 5.83 -5.04 7.16
C PRO A 140 6.34 -3.63 7.46
N THR A 141 5.81 -2.60 6.79
CA THR A 141 6.21 -1.20 7.00
C THR A 141 5.41 -0.51 8.09
N LEU A 142 4.32 -1.13 8.56
CA LEU A 142 3.39 -0.52 9.51
C LEU A 142 3.89 -0.66 10.95
N LYS A 143 3.44 0.24 11.82
CA LYS A 143 3.91 0.34 13.21
C LYS A 143 3.76 -0.95 14.01
N ARG A 144 2.64 -1.67 13.84
CA ARG A 144 2.42 -2.93 14.56
C ARG A 144 3.43 -4.02 14.21
N TRP A 145 3.89 -4.05 12.95
CA TRP A 145 4.65 -5.17 12.40
C TRP A 145 6.15 -4.89 12.27
N ARG A 146 6.58 -3.66 12.46
CA ARG A 146 8.02 -3.33 12.42
C ARG A 146 8.73 -3.88 13.64
N GLU A 147 9.85 -4.57 13.41
CA GLU A 147 10.64 -5.18 14.47
C GLU A 147 11.32 -4.16 15.39
N ASP A 148 11.56 -2.97 14.89
CA ASP A 148 12.19 -1.87 15.62
C ASP A 148 11.20 -1.02 16.42
N ALA A 149 9.96 -1.39 16.40
CA ALA A 149 8.89 -0.67 17.10
C ALA A 149 8.86 -0.98 18.59
#